data_a1e919fc94a3a850d434254af1da228f
#
_entry.id   a1e919fc94a3a850d434254af1da228f
#
_cell.length_a   1.000
_cell.length_b   1.000
_cell.length_c   1.000
_cell.angle_alpha   90.00
_cell.angle_beta   90.00
_cell.angle_gamma   90.00
#
_symmetry.space_group_name_H-M   'P 1'
#
loop_
_entity.id
_entity.type
_entity.pdbx_description
1 polymer ?
#
loop_
_entity_poly.entity_id
_entity_poly.type
_entity_poly.pdbx_seq_one_letter_code
_entity_poly.pdbx_strand_id
1 'polypeptide(L)'
;MIAYIKKHKEFFILIGLLLVLLIIPFLFLRLPSGHDYKYHMGRIYQISQNIRHGKWFAPLYYEQINGYGYASPLFYGDVFLHIPGALAALGMPVEATLRLYIVLCVSATAIVTYFCAKYLMGSSVSALITSVLYTFSSYLCVDFITRVALGEVQAFIFIPIAFTGLYSVLTGDKKYWLMLPLGLCGMLISHTLSAVVLVFFFFLIALFYIPDLIKDKSRPALIALSALIFFALSAFYIFPMLEQLTSSSLRLNDGTTDTIWGTLAQRAMPIFKTVSDFNLSTSNDPWIPNGIGLAIPIAVSALIYLLIKKRKVSDKAVLCATLAVISLVAASTLFPWAALQSLFGKLQFPWRLLMFATFFGAFAAGFTSKSIVNKSKLSVFALFLAVLSVFSYTVTASPKLKIMINNEKKHVVLEENWHDGLGGVEYLPSGTPWGTMIKNGNVVSTNDKNIRSSLAVEKDFDVTVASYRGRAADEAYLKLPLVMYKGYEAHDQNGEPVALTCERGYVIAHVGGIEDGVITVRYVGTAIQTASKIVSLLTAIIIIAYFILRKTAPKLFRRYNPPKEDTV
;
A
#
# COMPACT_ATOMS: atom_id res chain seq x y z
N MET A 1 -9.45 -23.31 -29.98
CA MET A 1 -9.97 -22.24 -29.13
C MET A 1 -11.07 -22.74 -28.19
N ILE A 2 -12.20 -23.29 -28.65
CA ILE A 2 -13.33 -23.75 -27.82
C ILE A 2 -12.91 -24.80 -26.78
N ALA A 3 -12.10 -25.78 -27.12
CA ALA A 3 -11.60 -26.80 -26.18
C ALA A 3 -10.73 -26.20 -25.07
N TYR A 4 -9.90 -25.20 -25.40
CA TYR A 4 -9.09 -24.47 -24.43
C TYR A 4 -9.96 -23.67 -23.45
N ILE A 5 -10.99 -22.96 -23.96
CA ILE A 5 -11.95 -22.21 -23.11
C ILE A 5 -12.70 -23.17 -22.19
N LYS A 6 -13.18 -24.31 -22.69
CA LYS A 6 -13.84 -25.34 -21.87
C LYS A 6 -12.93 -25.87 -20.74
N LYS A 7 -11.64 -26.06 -21.02
CA LYS A 7 -10.63 -26.52 -20.04
C LYS A 7 -10.35 -25.48 -18.95
N HIS A 8 -10.48 -24.19 -19.25
CA HIS A 8 -10.15 -23.06 -18.36
C HIS A 8 -11.36 -22.17 -18.08
N LYS A 9 -12.56 -22.72 -18.13
CA LYS A 9 -13.83 -21.96 -18.06
C LYS A 9 -13.94 -21.10 -16.82
N GLU A 10 -13.46 -21.57 -15.66
CA GLU A 10 -13.49 -20.82 -14.40
C GLU A 10 -12.66 -19.54 -14.48
N PHE A 11 -11.50 -19.58 -15.12
CA PHE A 11 -10.68 -18.40 -15.35
C PHE A 11 -11.35 -17.41 -16.31
N PHE A 12 -11.98 -17.91 -17.38
CA PHE A 12 -12.72 -17.05 -18.32
C PHE A 12 -13.96 -16.42 -17.68
N ILE A 13 -14.65 -17.13 -16.77
CA ILE A 13 -15.74 -16.54 -15.96
C ILE A 13 -15.20 -15.38 -15.13
N LEU A 14 -14.05 -15.53 -14.45
CA LEU A 14 -13.42 -14.46 -13.69
C LEU A 14 -13.09 -13.25 -14.56
N ILE A 15 -12.50 -13.47 -15.74
CA ILE A 15 -12.20 -12.37 -16.69
C ILE A 15 -13.48 -11.68 -17.16
N GLY A 16 -14.55 -12.44 -17.43
CA GLY A 16 -15.86 -11.86 -17.78
C GLY A 16 -16.45 -10.99 -16.69
N LEU A 17 -16.36 -11.42 -15.43
CA LEU A 17 -16.79 -10.62 -14.27
C LEU A 17 -15.97 -9.33 -14.14
N LEU A 18 -14.64 -9.40 -14.29
CA LEU A 18 -13.78 -8.22 -14.26
C LEU A 18 -14.14 -7.24 -15.39
N LEU A 19 -14.37 -7.76 -16.60
CA LEU A 19 -14.71 -6.92 -17.75
C LEU A 19 -16.01 -6.13 -17.48
N VAL A 20 -17.06 -6.81 -17.05
CA VAL A 20 -18.40 -6.22 -16.88
C VAL A 20 -18.50 -5.33 -15.64
N LEU A 21 -17.95 -5.77 -14.50
CA LEU A 21 -18.16 -5.11 -13.22
C LEU A 21 -17.10 -4.03 -12.92
N LEU A 22 -15.93 -4.10 -13.53
CA LEU A 22 -14.82 -3.21 -13.24
C LEU A 22 -14.33 -2.46 -14.49
N ILE A 23 -13.84 -3.19 -15.51
CA ILE A 23 -13.12 -2.58 -16.63
C ILE A 23 -14.03 -1.63 -17.40
N ILE A 24 -15.20 -2.09 -17.84
CA ILE A 24 -16.13 -1.26 -18.62
C ILE A 24 -16.58 0.00 -17.82
N PRO A 25 -17.08 -0.11 -16.57
CA PRO A 25 -17.46 1.10 -15.83
C PRO A 25 -16.31 2.10 -15.68
N PHE A 26 -15.12 1.63 -15.32
CA PHE A 26 -13.96 2.51 -15.06
C PHE A 26 -13.31 3.08 -16.33
N LEU A 27 -13.51 2.48 -17.50
CA LEU A 27 -13.06 3.06 -18.77
C LEU A 27 -13.91 4.27 -19.20
N PHE A 28 -15.21 4.25 -18.89
CA PHE A 28 -16.16 5.23 -19.42
C PHE A 28 -16.66 6.24 -18.38
N LEU A 29 -16.45 6.01 -17.07
CA LEU A 29 -16.97 6.87 -16.02
C LEU A 29 -15.83 7.48 -15.21
N ARG A 30 -15.92 8.79 -14.91
CA ARG A 30 -14.96 9.49 -14.05
C ARG A 30 -15.18 9.14 -12.58
N LEU A 31 -14.08 8.97 -11.86
CA LEU A 31 -14.14 8.69 -10.42
C LEU A 31 -14.82 9.85 -9.66
N PRO A 32 -15.67 9.54 -8.68
CA PRO A 32 -16.11 10.56 -7.72
C PRO A 32 -14.93 10.93 -6.82
N SER A 33 -14.98 12.13 -6.24
CA SER A 33 -14.00 12.45 -5.20
C SER A 33 -14.14 11.47 -4.03
N GLY A 34 -13.00 10.96 -3.52
CA GLY A 34 -12.92 10.03 -2.40
C GLY A 34 -12.08 10.60 -1.27
N HIS A 35 -11.95 9.86 -0.16
CA HIS A 35 -11.20 10.33 1.02
C HIS A 35 -9.74 10.66 0.67
N ASP A 36 -9.06 9.74 -0.04
CA ASP A 36 -7.64 9.86 -0.39
C ASP A 36 -7.44 10.27 -1.87
N TYR A 37 -8.53 10.63 -2.58
CA TYR A 37 -8.51 10.93 -4.00
C TYR A 37 -7.52 12.05 -4.35
N LYS A 38 -7.64 13.22 -3.69
CA LYS A 38 -6.77 14.37 -3.93
C LYS A 38 -5.31 14.03 -3.61
N TYR A 39 -5.07 13.32 -2.53
CA TYR A 39 -3.73 12.90 -2.13
C TYR A 39 -3.07 12.01 -3.18
N HIS A 40 -3.75 11.00 -3.69
CA HIS A 40 -3.18 10.11 -4.70
C HIS A 40 -3.06 10.76 -6.08
N MET A 41 -4.01 11.63 -6.45
CA MET A 41 -3.88 12.47 -7.64
C MET A 41 -2.63 13.35 -7.56
N GLY A 42 -2.42 14.03 -6.43
CA GLY A 42 -1.23 14.84 -6.18
C GLY A 42 0.06 14.03 -6.29
N ARG A 43 0.11 12.82 -5.71
CA ARG A 43 1.29 11.93 -5.81
C ARG A 43 1.59 11.54 -7.27
N ILE A 44 0.58 11.12 -8.03
CA ILE A 44 0.75 10.75 -9.44
C ILE A 44 1.25 11.94 -10.27
N TYR A 45 0.69 13.14 -10.04
CA TYR A 45 1.16 14.35 -10.68
C TYR A 45 2.63 14.64 -10.33
N GLN A 46 2.98 14.66 -9.06
CA GLN A 46 4.34 14.94 -8.61
C GLN A 46 5.36 13.94 -9.18
N ILE A 47 5.01 12.64 -9.21
CA ILE A 47 5.83 11.63 -9.88
C ILE A 47 5.97 11.97 -11.37
N SER A 48 4.90 12.41 -12.04
CA SER A 48 4.97 12.79 -13.45
C SER A 48 5.89 13.98 -13.70
N GLN A 49 5.88 14.99 -12.82
CA GLN A 49 6.79 16.13 -12.89
C GLN A 49 8.25 15.69 -12.62
N ASN A 50 8.46 14.88 -11.59
CA ASN A 50 9.79 14.33 -11.30
C ASN A 50 10.34 13.56 -12.51
N ILE A 51 9.54 12.73 -13.18
CA ILE A 51 9.95 11.99 -14.38
C ILE A 51 10.28 12.93 -15.54
N ARG A 52 9.48 13.97 -15.79
CA ARG A 52 9.73 14.97 -16.85
C ARG A 52 11.06 15.71 -16.65
N HIS A 53 11.47 15.91 -15.39
CA HIS A 53 12.77 16.51 -15.05
C HIS A 53 13.89 15.45 -14.88
N GLY A 54 13.69 14.20 -15.34
CA GLY A 54 14.69 13.14 -15.28
C GLY A 54 14.94 12.55 -13.88
N LYS A 55 14.10 12.88 -12.88
CA LYS A 55 14.25 12.46 -11.49
C LYS A 55 13.37 11.24 -11.18
N TRP A 56 13.71 10.08 -11.75
CA TRP A 56 13.03 8.83 -11.43
C TRP A 56 13.29 8.42 -9.97
N PHE A 57 12.25 7.96 -9.27
CA PHE A 57 12.33 7.55 -7.86
C PHE A 57 12.92 8.63 -6.94
N ALA A 58 12.51 9.89 -7.17
CA ALA A 58 12.93 11.01 -6.36
C ALA A 58 12.43 10.87 -4.91
N PRO A 59 13.24 11.25 -3.92
CA PRO A 59 12.86 11.20 -2.50
C PRO A 59 11.90 12.32 -2.08
N LEU A 60 11.74 13.32 -2.93
CA LEU A 60 10.90 14.50 -2.70
C LEU A 60 9.91 14.70 -3.85
N TYR A 61 8.75 15.21 -3.52
CA TYR A 61 7.84 15.88 -4.44
C TYR A 61 8.16 17.38 -4.42
N TYR A 62 8.99 17.82 -5.37
CA TYR A 62 9.61 19.14 -5.34
C TYR A 62 8.65 20.31 -5.49
N GLU A 63 7.53 20.15 -6.21
CA GLU A 63 6.56 21.21 -6.41
C GLU A 63 5.48 21.26 -5.31
N GLN A 64 5.39 20.25 -4.43
CA GLN A 64 4.40 20.27 -3.35
C GLN A 64 4.68 21.39 -2.33
N ILE A 65 3.61 21.82 -1.64
CA ILE A 65 3.63 22.96 -0.69
C ILE A 65 4.10 24.23 -1.42
N ASN A 66 3.56 24.49 -2.62
CA ASN A 66 3.93 25.65 -3.43
C ASN A 66 5.47 25.75 -3.64
N GLY A 67 6.08 24.60 -3.98
CA GLY A 67 7.49 24.52 -4.25
C GLY A 67 8.43 24.31 -3.05
N TYR A 68 7.93 24.29 -1.81
CA TYR A 68 8.79 24.00 -0.65
C TYR A 68 9.28 22.54 -0.59
N GLY A 69 8.59 21.63 -1.27
CA GLY A 69 8.94 20.22 -1.34
C GLY A 69 8.36 19.40 -0.17
N TYR A 70 8.05 18.12 -0.45
CA TYR A 70 7.49 17.19 0.55
C TYR A 70 8.08 15.79 0.39
N ALA A 71 8.62 15.23 1.46
CA ALA A 71 9.31 13.94 1.45
C ALA A 71 8.37 12.73 1.60
N SER A 72 7.11 12.83 1.19
CA SER A 72 6.16 11.71 1.23
C SER A 72 6.73 10.39 0.66
N PRO A 73 7.52 10.37 -0.44
CA PRO A 73 8.12 9.14 -0.98
C PRO A 73 9.00 8.37 0.00
N LEU A 74 9.65 9.06 0.94
CA LEU A 74 10.51 8.43 1.94
C LEU A 74 9.73 7.69 3.04
N PHE A 75 8.44 8.04 3.24
CA PHE A 75 7.62 7.52 4.34
C PHE A 75 6.44 6.66 3.87
N TYR A 76 5.96 6.90 2.66
CA TYR A 76 4.83 6.18 2.07
C TYR A 76 5.18 5.76 0.65
N GLY A 77 5.38 4.45 0.46
CA GLY A 77 5.89 3.88 -0.79
C GLY A 77 5.11 4.32 -2.02
N ASP A 78 5.85 4.68 -3.07
CA ASP A 78 5.29 5.17 -4.34
C ASP A 78 5.81 4.40 -5.56
N VAL A 79 6.62 3.36 -5.36
CA VAL A 79 7.24 2.58 -6.45
C VAL A 79 6.23 2.15 -7.51
N PHE A 80 5.08 1.62 -7.08
CA PHE A 80 4.05 1.18 -8.01
C PHE A 80 3.28 2.34 -8.65
N LEU A 81 3.26 3.52 -8.02
CA LEU A 81 2.65 4.73 -8.58
C LEU A 81 3.47 5.31 -9.73
N HIS A 82 4.70 4.85 -9.95
CA HIS A 82 5.47 5.22 -11.14
C HIS A 82 4.83 4.70 -12.44
N ILE A 83 3.96 3.67 -12.38
CA ILE A 83 3.19 3.22 -13.53
C ILE A 83 2.22 4.31 -14.01
N PRO A 84 1.24 4.77 -13.19
CA PRO A 84 0.37 5.89 -13.59
C PRO A 84 1.13 7.21 -13.72
N GLY A 85 2.19 7.45 -12.94
CA GLY A 85 3.04 8.63 -13.04
C GLY A 85 3.75 8.75 -14.39
N ALA A 86 4.29 7.64 -14.91
CA ALA A 86 4.91 7.61 -16.23
C ALA A 86 3.89 7.87 -17.35
N LEU A 87 2.69 7.29 -17.26
CA LEU A 87 1.62 7.57 -18.22
C LEU A 87 1.20 9.05 -18.19
N ALA A 88 1.15 9.65 -17.01
CA ALA A 88 0.88 11.09 -16.85
C ALA A 88 2.04 11.94 -17.39
N ALA A 89 3.30 11.52 -17.20
CA ALA A 89 4.46 12.20 -17.78
C ALA A 89 4.43 12.19 -19.31
N LEU A 90 3.88 11.14 -19.92
CA LEU A 90 3.65 11.04 -21.37
C LEU A 90 2.43 11.84 -21.88
N GLY A 91 1.72 12.57 -21.00
CA GLY A 91 0.62 13.46 -21.39
C GLY A 91 -0.79 12.89 -21.16
N MET A 92 -0.93 11.68 -20.58
CA MET A 92 -2.25 11.18 -20.21
C MET A 92 -2.81 11.99 -19.03
N PRO A 93 -4.10 12.37 -19.01
CA PRO A 93 -4.70 13.05 -17.86
C PRO A 93 -4.53 12.24 -16.57
N VAL A 94 -4.12 12.91 -15.48
CA VAL A 94 -3.78 12.24 -14.19
C VAL A 94 -4.96 11.42 -13.67
N GLU A 95 -6.18 11.91 -13.76
CA GLU A 95 -7.40 11.18 -13.36
C GLU A 95 -7.58 9.89 -14.18
N ALA A 96 -7.33 9.94 -15.49
CA ALA A 96 -7.43 8.76 -16.35
C ALA A 96 -6.36 7.71 -16.02
N THR A 97 -5.13 8.16 -15.68
CA THR A 97 -4.07 7.25 -15.23
C THR A 97 -4.41 6.60 -13.90
N LEU A 98 -5.01 7.34 -12.96
CA LEU A 98 -5.49 6.82 -11.69
C LEU A 98 -6.56 5.73 -11.89
N ARG A 99 -7.57 6.00 -12.74
CA ARG A 99 -8.61 5.00 -13.07
C ARG A 99 -8.04 3.73 -13.68
N LEU A 100 -7.17 3.88 -14.68
CA LEU A 100 -6.49 2.75 -15.30
C LEU A 100 -5.69 1.96 -14.28
N TYR A 101 -5.01 2.65 -13.39
CA TYR A 101 -4.19 2.02 -12.34
C TYR A 101 -5.05 1.23 -11.33
N ILE A 102 -6.21 1.75 -10.92
CA ILE A 102 -7.16 1.02 -10.08
C ILE A 102 -7.61 -0.26 -10.80
N VAL A 103 -7.99 -0.17 -12.08
CA VAL A 103 -8.37 -1.34 -12.89
C VAL A 103 -7.25 -2.38 -12.93
N LEU A 104 -6.00 -1.95 -13.12
CA LEU A 104 -4.84 -2.85 -13.11
C LEU A 104 -4.66 -3.53 -11.75
N CYS A 105 -4.75 -2.78 -10.64
CA CYS A 105 -4.57 -3.33 -9.29
C CYS A 105 -5.67 -4.33 -8.93
N VAL A 106 -6.95 -4.02 -9.16
CA VAL A 106 -8.07 -4.92 -8.83
C VAL A 106 -8.06 -6.16 -9.74
N SER A 107 -7.73 -5.99 -11.04
CA SER A 107 -7.56 -7.12 -11.94
C SER A 107 -6.38 -8.02 -11.55
N ALA A 108 -5.25 -7.43 -11.15
CA ALA A 108 -4.11 -8.17 -10.63
C ALA A 108 -4.48 -8.93 -9.34
N THR A 109 -5.23 -8.31 -8.42
CA THR A 109 -5.74 -8.98 -7.21
C THR A 109 -6.54 -10.24 -7.58
N ALA A 110 -7.47 -10.13 -8.52
CA ALA A 110 -8.29 -11.27 -8.96
C ALA A 110 -7.43 -12.39 -9.56
N ILE A 111 -6.57 -12.05 -10.52
CA ILE A 111 -5.75 -13.02 -11.26
C ILE A 111 -4.75 -13.71 -10.34
N VAL A 112 -4.03 -12.93 -9.53
CA VAL A 112 -3.05 -13.46 -8.56
C VAL A 112 -3.74 -14.37 -7.55
N THR A 113 -4.86 -13.94 -6.98
CA THR A 113 -5.62 -14.75 -6.03
C THR A 113 -6.09 -16.06 -6.65
N TYR A 114 -6.59 -16.02 -7.89
CA TYR A 114 -7.01 -17.23 -8.59
C TYR A 114 -5.86 -18.26 -8.73
N PHE A 115 -4.68 -17.82 -9.17
CA PHE A 115 -3.55 -18.73 -9.33
C PHE A 115 -2.98 -19.22 -7.99
N CYS A 116 -2.87 -18.36 -6.99
CA CYS A 116 -2.46 -18.73 -5.64
C CYS A 116 -3.44 -19.75 -5.02
N ALA A 117 -4.73 -19.47 -5.08
CA ALA A 117 -5.77 -20.38 -4.58
C ALA A 117 -5.80 -21.71 -5.35
N LYS A 118 -5.62 -21.67 -6.68
CA LYS A 118 -5.54 -22.88 -7.51
C LYS A 118 -4.38 -23.78 -7.11
N TYR A 119 -3.21 -23.18 -6.84
CA TYR A 119 -2.07 -23.93 -6.31
C TYR A 119 -2.36 -24.55 -4.95
N LEU A 120 -2.87 -23.74 -4.01
CA LEU A 120 -3.12 -24.16 -2.63
C LEU A 120 -4.24 -25.22 -2.51
N MET A 121 -5.23 -25.14 -3.36
CA MET A 121 -6.44 -25.97 -3.28
C MET A 121 -6.49 -27.09 -4.33
N GLY A 122 -5.72 -26.99 -5.42
CA GLY A 122 -5.74 -27.98 -6.52
C GLY A 122 -7.07 -28.03 -7.30
N SER A 123 -7.91 -26.99 -7.19
CA SER A 123 -9.26 -26.94 -7.79
C SER A 123 -9.51 -25.58 -8.43
N SER A 124 -9.88 -25.57 -9.72
CA SER A 124 -10.21 -24.33 -10.44
C SER A 124 -11.51 -23.70 -9.92
N VAL A 125 -12.50 -24.51 -9.50
CA VAL A 125 -13.76 -24.01 -8.93
C VAL A 125 -13.50 -23.35 -7.56
N SER A 126 -12.73 -24.00 -6.69
CA SER A 126 -12.34 -23.42 -5.40
C SER A 126 -11.54 -22.12 -5.56
N ALA A 127 -10.65 -22.08 -6.57
CA ALA A 127 -9.89 -20.89 -6.91
C ALA A 127 -10.80 -19.73 -7.39
N LEU A 128 -11.80 -20.05 -8.23
CA LEU A 128 -12.80 -19.07 -8.67
C LEU A 128 -13.60 -18.51 -7.48
N ILE A 129 -14.10 -19.38 -6.59
CA ILE A 129 -14.81 -18.95 -5.36
C ILE A 129 -13.93 -17.99 -4.57
N THR A 130 -12.70 -18.40 -4.25
CA THR A 130 -11.77 -17.58 -3.46
C THR A 130 -11.51 -16.23 -4.12
N SER A 131 -11.22 -16.23 -5.43
CA SER A 131 -10.90 -15.00 -6.16
C SER A 131 -12.11 -14.06 -6.25
N VAL A 132 -13.30 -14.58 -6.53
CA VAL A 132 -14.53 -13.77 -6.61
C VAL A 132 -14.87 -13.15 -5.25
N LEU A 133 -14.86 -13.95 -4.16
CA LEU A 133 -15.16 -13.45 -2.82
C LEU A 133 -14.15 -12.40 -2.36
N TYR A 134 -12.89 -12.57 -2.68
CA TYR A 134 -11.83 -11.64 -2.31
C TYR A 134 -11.90 -10.34 -3.11
N THR A 135 -12.03 -10.44 -4.43
CA THR A 135 -11.99 -9.28 -5.34
C THR A 135 -13.27 -8.46 -5.32
N PHE A 136 -14.43 -9.13 -5.28
CA PHE A 136 -15.74 -8.46 -5.27
C PHE A 136 -16.32 -8.38 -3.86
N SER A 137 -15.47 -8.32 -2.83
CA SER A 137 -15.88 -8.00 -1.47
C SER A 137 -16.30 -6.53 -1.35
N SER A 138 -17.24 -6.25 -0.46
CA SER A 138 -17.68 -4.87 -0.21
C SER A 138 -16.53 -4.01 0.33
N TYR A 139 -15.62 -4.55 1.14
CA TYR A 139 -14.50 -3.80 1.68
C TYR A 139 -13.52 -3.34 0.61
N LEU A 140 -13.07 -4.22 -0.29
CA LEU A 140 -12.20 -3.80 -1.40
C LEU A 140 -12.92 -2.82 -2.33
N CYS A 141 -14.24 -3.02 -2.59
CA CYS A 141 -15.04 -2.09 -3.37
C CYS A 141 -15.03 -0.67 -2.75
N VAL A 142 -15.20 -0.56 -1.43
CA VAL A 142 -15.11 0.72 -0.72
C VAL A 142 -13.72 1.33 -0.87
N ASP A 143 -12.66 0.54 -0.78
CA ASP A 143 -11.29 1.04 -0.88
C ASP A 143 -10.99 1.68 -2.23
N PHE A 144 -11.45 1.12 -3.35
CA PHE A 144 -11.11 1.68 -4.65
C PHE A 144 -12.17 2.64 -5.23
N ILE A 145 -13.46 2.59 -4.81
CA ILE A 145 -14.51 3.51 -5.32
C ILE A 145 -14.77 4.67 -4.35
N THR A 146 -14.86 4.39 -3.03
CA THR A 146 -15.31 5.38 -2.05
C THR A 146 -14.15 6.09 -1.38
N ARG A 147 -13.15 5.34 -0.93
CA ARG A 147 -11.99 5.88 -0.23
C ARG A 147 -10.89 6.32 -1.20
N VAL A 148 -10.73 5.60 -2.30
CA VAL A 148 -9.59 5.71 -3.22
C VAL A 148 -8.27 5.48 -2.46
N ALA A 149 -8.26 4.50 -1.54
CA ALA A 149 -7.13 4.17 -0.67
C ALA A 149 -6.13 3.27 -1.42
N LEU A 150 -5.39 3.83 -2.38
CA LEU A 150 -4.54 3.08 -3.30
C LEU A 150 -3.53 2.16 -2.61
N GLY A 151 -2.99 2.56 -1.46
CA GLY A 151 -2.06 1.72 -0.73
C GLY A 151 -2.69 0.40 -0.29
N GLU A 152 -3.91 0.45 0.25
CA GLU A 152 -4.67 -0.76 0.62
C GLU A 152 -5.05 -1.56 -0.64
N VAL A 153 -5.54 -0.90 -1.71
CA VAL A 153 -5.90 -1.56 -2.99
C VAL A 153 -4.71 -2.33 -3.58
N GLN A 154 -3.51 -1.75 -3.56
CA GLN A 154 -2.28 -2.42 -4.00
C GLN A 154 -1.91 -3.60 -3.08
N ALA A 155 -2.05 -3.42 -1.77
CA ALA A 155 -1.71 -4.42 -0.78
C ALA A 155 -2.51 -5.72 -0.95
N PHE A 156 -3.78 -5.64 -1.41
CA PHE A 156 -4.59 -6.81 -1.73
C PHE A 156 -3.93 -7.77 -2.72
N ILE A 157 -3.10 -7.28 -3.66
CA ILE A 157 -2.37 -8.13 -4.62
C ILE A 157 -1.37 -9.04 -3.92
N PHE A 158 -0.71 -8.53 -2.88
CA PHE A 158 0.48 -9.16 -2.29
C PHE A 158 0.17 -10.12 -1.15
N ILE A 159 -0.99 -9.99 -0.49
CA ILE A 159 -1.39 -10.92 0.60
C ILE A 159 -1.45 -12.37 0.11
N PRO A 160 -2.14 -12.72 -0.99
CA PRO A 160 -2.17 -14.10 -1.48
C PRO A 160 -0.80 -14.62 -1.93
N ILE A 161 0.08 -13.74 -2.44
CA ILE A 161 1.47 -14.11 -2.79
C ILE A 161 2.25 -14.50 -1.53
N ALA A 162 2.28 -13.62 -0.53
CA ALA A 162 2.99 -13.85 0.71
C ALA A 162 2.45 -15.09 1.45
N PHE A 163 1.13 -15.24 1.52
CA PHE A 163 0.48 -16.40 2.13
C PHE A 163 0.83 -17.71 1.41
N THR A 164 0.85 -17.71 0.08
CA THR A 164 1.26 -18.89 -0.71
C THR A 164 2.71 -19.26 -0.43
N GLY A 165 3.60 -18.27 -0.31
CA GLY A 165 4.99 -18.48 0.07
C GLY A 165 5.12 -19.09 1.47
N LEU A 166 4.45 -18.51 2.47
CA LEU A 166 4.43 -19.04 3.84
C LEU A 166 3.88 -20.47 3.87
N TYR A 167 2.76 -20.71 3.21
CA TYR A 167 2.16 -22.03 3.13
C TYR A 167 3.11 -23.05 2.50
N SER A 168 3.79 -22.69 1.39
CA SER A 168 4.78 -23.56 0.74
C SER A 168 5.92 -23.93 1.69
N VAL A 169 6.34 -23.02 2.57
CA VAL A 169 7.36 -23.30 3.59
C VAL A 169 6.80 -24.15 4.71
N LEU A 170 5.61 -23.85 5.23
CA LEU A 170 5.08 -24.52 6.44
C LEU A 170 4.55 -25.94 6.19
N THR A 171 3.88 -26.17 5.05
CA THR A 171 3.16 -27.41 4.79
C THR A 171 3.43 -28.02 3.44
N GLY A 172 4.02 -27.26 2.50
CA GLY A 172 4.19 -27.64 1.11
C GLY A 172 5.57 -28.21 0.79
N ASP A 173 5.83 -28.25 -0.49
CA ASP A 173 7.07 -28.73 -1.13
C ASP A 173 8.22 -27.70 -1.10
N LYS A 174 8.03 -26.57 -0.44
CA LYS A 174 8.98 -25.44 -0.36
C LYS A 174 9.28 -24.78 -1.72
N LYS A 175 8.62 -25.19 -2.80
CA LYS A 175 8.91 -24.75 -4.17
C LYS A 175 8.72 -23.25 -4.38
N TYR A 176 7.73 -22.66 -3.70
CA TYR A 176 7.32 -21.26 -3.84
C TYR A 176 7.74 -20.40 -2.65
N TRP A 177 8.75 -20.82 -1.88
CA TRP A 177 9.21 -20.11 -0.69
C TRP A 177 9.57 -18.63 -0.95
N LEU A 178 10.13 -18.31 -2.13
CA LEU A 178 10.45 -16.93 -2.51
C LEU A 178 9.21 -16.01 -2.65
N MET A 179 8.01 -16.58 -2.81
CA MET A 179 6.78 -15.78 -2.78
C MET A 179 6.55 -15.12 -1.43
N LEU A 180 7.10 -15.68 -0.33
CA LEU A 180 7.00 -15.07 1.00
C LEU A 180 7.72 -13.71 1.06
N PRO A 181 9.04 -13.60 0.83
CA PRO A 181 9.72 -12.30 0.89
C PRO A 181 9.25 -11.34 -0.20
N LEU A 182 8.93 -11.81 -1.40
CA LEU A 182 8.43 -10.96 -2.49
C LEU A 182 7.04 -10.39 -2.17
N GLY A 183 6.13 -11.20 -1.64
CA GLY A 183 4.81 -10.75 -1.23
C GLY A 183 4.87 -9.77 -0.05
N LEU A 184 5.72 -10.05 0.95
CA LEU A 184 5.94 -9.14 2.08
C LEU A 184 6.54 -7.80 1.64
N CYS A 185 7.52 -7.81 0.73
CA CYS A 185 8.10 -6.60 0.17
C CYS A 185 7.05 -5.78 -0.61
N GLY A 186 6.29 -6.42 -1.51
CA GLY A 186 5.21 -5.76 -2.23
C GLY A 186 4.16 -5.16 -1.29
N MET A 187 3.80 -5.87 -0.22
CA MET A 187 2.88 -5.38 0.81
C MET A 187 3.45 -4.16 1.53
N LEU A 188 4.72 -4.20 1.95
CA LEU A 188 5.38 -3.11 2.67
C LEU A 188 5.43 -1.82 1.87
N ILE A 189 5.88 -1.90 0.61
CA ILE A 189 5.98 -0.73 -0.27
C ILE A 189 4.63 -0.23 -0.81
N SER A 190 3.55 -1.03 -0.65
CA SER A 190 2.18 -0.61 -0.94
C SER A 190 1.55 0.09 0.25
N HIS A 191 1.58 -0.57 1.43
CA HIS A 191 0.94 -0.08 2.65
C HIS A 191 1.63 -0.64 3.91
N THR A 192 2.52 0.16 4.48
CA THR A 192 3.41 -0.25 5.59
C THR A 192 2.64 -0.80 6.80
N LEU A 193 1.55 -0.14 7.22
CA LEU A 193 0.77 -0.61 8.39
C LEU A 193 0.14 -1.98 8.16
N SER A 194 -0.41 -2.22 6.96
CA SER A 194 -0.99 -3.53 6.63
C SER A 194 0.09 -4.62 6.53
N ALA A 195 1.32 -4.28 6.13
CA ALA A 195 2.43 -5.23 6.14
C ALA A 195 2.77 -5.69 7.57
N VAL A 196 2.80 -4.78 8.54
CA VAL A 196 3.02 -5.11 9.97
C VAL A 196 1.91 -6.04 10.48
N VAL A 197 0.65 -5.74 10.17
CA VAL A 197 -0.49 -6.59 10.56
C VAL A 197 -0.41 -7.97 9.89
N LEU A 198 -0.02 -8.04 8.60
CA LEU A 198 0.17 -9.32 7.91
C LEU A 198 1.25 -10.18 8.58
N VAL A 199 2.39 -9.58 8.96
CA VAL A 199 3.46 -10.29 9.67
C VAL A 199 2.96 -10.84 11.00
N PHE A 200 2.13 -10.08 11.73
CA PHE A 200 1.49 -10.56 12.96
C PHE A 200 0.59 -11.79 12.71
N PHE A 201 -0.26 -11.76 11.67
CA PHE A 201 -1.06 -12.94 11.30
C PHE A 201 -0.18 -14.13 10.88
N PHE A 202 0.91 -13.88 10.16
CA PHE A 202 1.85 -14.93 9.77
C PHE A 202 2.56 -15.55 10.97
N PHE A 203 2.86 -14.75 11.98
CA PHE A 203 3.36 -15.25 13.25
C PHE A 203 2.32 -16.16 13.93
N LEU A 204 1.03 -15.76 14.01
CA LEU A 204 -0.03 -16.62 14.56
C LEU A 204 -0.17 -17.94 13.78
N ILE A 205 -0.09 -17.89 12.45
CA ILE A 205 -0.10 -19.10 11.62
C ILE A 205 1.12 -19.99 11.92
N ALA A 206 2.31 -19.40 12.03
CA ALA A 206 3.53 -20.16 12.32
C ALA A 206 3.46 -20.87 13.68
N LEU A 207 2.82 -20.26 14.69
CA LEU A 207 2.58 -20.90 15.99
C LEU A 207 1.75 -22.19 15.86
N PHE A 208 0.77 -22.21 14.96
CA PHE A 208 -0.04 -23.40 14.70
C PHE A 208 0.77 -24.55 14.07
N TYR A 209 1.88 -24.22 13.37
CA TYR A 209 2.76 -25.18 12.70
C TYR A 209 4.09 -25.42 13.44
N ILE A 210 4.19 -25.08 14.73
CA ILE A 210 5.41 -25.33 15.55
C ILE A 210 5.89 -26.79 15.46
N PRO A 211 5.01 -27.82 15.56
CA PRO A 211 5.47 -29.22 15.45
C PRO A 211 6.17 -29.52 14.12
N ASP A 212 5.67 -28.96 13.02
CA ASP A 212 6.27 -29.15 11.69
C ASP A 212 7.60 -28.40 11.55
N LEU A 213 7.70 -27.20 12.17
CA LEU A 213 8.93 -26.41 12.20
C LEU A 213 10.05 -27.09 13.01
N ILE A 214 9.72 -27.74 14.10
CA ILE A 214 10.69 -28.50 14.94
C ILE A 214 11.14 -29.75 14.20
N LYS A 215 10.21 -30.46 13.56
CA LYS A 215 10.48 -31.74 12.87
C LYS A 215 11.37 -31.53 11.62
N ASP A 216 11.21 -30.44 10.90
CA ASP A 216 11.96 -30.15 9.67
C ASP A 216 12.70 -28.81 9.78
N LYS A 217 13.95 -28.87 10.25
CA LYS A 217 14.80 -27.69 10.49
C LYS A 217 15.05 -26.81 9.23
N SER A 218 14.80 -27.33 8.02
CA SER A 218 14.92 -26.51 6.81
C SER A 218 13.80 -25.48 6.68
N ARG A 219 12.65 -25.67 7.33
CA ARG A 219 11.53 -24.72 7.32
C ARG A 219 11.85 -23.43 8.07
N PRO A 220 12.29 -23.45 9.35
CA PRO A 220 12.71 -22.22 10.02
C PRO A 220 13.90 -21.55 9.32
N ALA A 221 14.83 -22.31 8.74
CA ALA A 221 15.93 -21.74 7.95
C ALA A 221 15.42 -20.98 6.72
N LEU A 222 14.41 -21.50 6.01
CA LEU A 222 13.78 -20.79 4.89
C LEU A 222 12.98 -19.56 5.33
N ILE A 223 12.35 -19.59 6.51
CA ILE A 223 11.70 -18.41 7.09
C ILE A 223 12.74 -17.33 7.38
N ALA A 224 13.86 -17.69 8.03
CA ALA A 224 14.96 -16.76 8.31
C ALA A 224 15.58 -16.19 7.04
N LEU A 225 15.83 -17.03 6.02
CA LEU A 225 16.31 -16.58 4.72
C LEU A 225 15.29 -15.67 4.02
N SER A 226 13.99 -15.97 4.14
CA SER A 226 12.93 -15.10 3.61
C SER A 226 12.92 -13.74 4.31
N ALA A 227 13.12 -13.70 5.61
CA ALA A 227 13.24 -12.44 6.36
C ALA A 227 14.48 -11.65 5.92
N LEU A 228 15.64 -12.29 5.74
CA LEU A 228 16.84 -11.63 5.23
C LEU A 228 16.61 -11.02 3.85
N ILE A 229 16.04 -11.80 2.92
CA ILE A 229 15.73 -11.32 1.57
C ILE A 229 14.68 -10.18 1.61
N PHE A 230 13.67 -10.28 2.46
CA PHE A 230 12.68 -9.21 2.64
C PHE A 230 13.35 -7.90 3.06
N PHE A 231 14.19 -7.93 4.10
CA PHE A 231 14.89 -6.72 4.57
C PHE A 231 15.88 -6.21 3.52
N ALA A 232 16.63 -7.06 2.85
CA ALA A 232 17.56 -6.66 1.81
C ALA A 232 16.85 -6.07 0.58
N LEU A 233 15.75 -6.68 0.12
CA LEU A 233 14.98 -6.19 -1.01
C LEU A 233 14.24 -4.89 -0.70
N SER A 234 13.81 -4.70 0.54
CA SER A 234 13.09 -3.50 1.00
C SER A 234 14.01 -2.45 1.62
N ALA A 235 15.32 -2.65 1.60
CA ALA A 235 16.30 -1.78 2.25
C ALA A 235 16.18 -0.32 1.77
N PHE A 236 15.98 -0.11 0.45
CA PHE A 236 15.83 1.20 -0.18
C PHE A 236 14.68 2.03 0.39
N TYR A 237 13.71 1.40 1.04
CA TYR A 237 12.55 2.04 1.65
C TYR A 237 12.68 2.09 3.18
N ILE A 238 13.02 0.96 3.82
CA ILE A 238 13.05 0.84 5.29
C ILE A 238 14.11 1.76 5.90
N PHE A 239 15.37 1.69 5.43
CA PHE A 239 16.46 2.41 6.07
C PHE A 239 16.38 3.94 5.88
N PRO A 240 16.06 4.48 4.69
CA PRO A 240 15.80 5.91 4.54
C PRO A 240 14.64 6.40 5.41
N MET A 241 13.54 5.65 5.50
CA MET A 241 12.40 5.98 6.35
C MET A 241 12.82 6.04 7.81
N LEU A 242 13.53 5.03 8.33
CA LEU A 242 14.01 5.01 9.71
C LEU A 242 15.00 6.15 9.98
N GLU A 243 15.90 6.44 9.06
CA GLU A 243 16.85 7.55 9.17
C GLU A 243 16.11 8.89 9.34
N GLN A 244 15.11 9.16 8.52
CA GLN A 244 14.32 10.40 8.62
C GLN A 244 13.50 10.46 9.91
N LEU A 245 12.86 9.34 10.31
CA LEU A 245 12.07 9.27 11.56
C LEU A 245 12.90 9.50 12.83
N THR A 246 14.21 9.19 12.78
CA THR A 246 15.12 9.36 13.92
C THR A 246 15.90 10.67 13.87
N SER A 247 15.96 11.34 12.72
CA SER A 247 16.76 12.57 12.55
C SER A 247 15.98 13.84 12.86
N SER A 248 14.65 13.81 12.84
CA SER A 248 13.79 14.96 13.11
C SER A 248 12.49 14.56 13.79
N SER A 249 11.94 15.45 14.61
CA SER A 249 10.57 15.28 15.10
C SER A 249 9.59 15.58 13.96
N LEU A 250 8.76 14.60 13.61
CA LEU A 250 7.72 14.75 12.59
C LEU A 250 6.34 14.88 13.24
N ARG A 251 5.40 15.50 12.54
CA ARG A 251 4.01 15.63 12.97
C ARG A 251 3.34 14.29 13.26
N LEU A 252 3.78 13.22 12.61
CA LEU A 252 3.36 11.85 12.88
C LEU A 252 3.58 11.46 14.37
N ASN A 253 4.56 12.05 15.03
CA ASN A 253 4.97 11.70 16.40
C ASN A 253 4.66 12.77 17.46
N ASP A 254 4.13 13.94 17.07
CA ASP A 254 3.86 15.05 17.98
C ASP A 254 2.44 15.09 18.55
N GLY A 255 1.64 14.05 18.31
CA GLY A 255 0.26 13.93 18.79
C GLY A 255 -0.78 14.73 17.97
N THR A 256 -0.37 15.57 17.03
CA THR A 256 -1.33 16.35 16.21
C THR A 256 -2.16 15.46 15.31
N THR A 257 -1.63 14.32 14.88
CA THR A 257 -2.36 13.34 14.06
C THR A 257 -3.44 12.60 14.87
N ASP A 258 -3.22 12.35 16.15
CA ASP A 258 -4.20 11.68 17.02
C ASP A 258 -5.46 12.52 17.22
N THR A 259 -5.31 13.85 17.24
CA THR A 259 -6.45 14.79 17.32
C THR A 259 -7.25 14.86 16.01
N ILE A 260 -6.61 14.65 14.87
CA ILE A 260 -7.25 14.65 13.55
C ILE A 260 -8.05 13.35 13.33
N TRP A 261 -7.46 12.19 13.66
CA TRP A 261 -8.05 10.90 13.36
C TRP A 261 -8.96 10.33 14.44
N GLY A 262 -8.90 10.85 15.69
CA GLY A 262 -9.61 10.34 16.85
C GLY A 262 -9.00 9.03 17.39
N THR A 263 -9.63 8.46 18.43
CA THR A 263 -9.16 7.22 19.07
C THR A 263 -9.59 5.97 18.31
N LEU A 264 -8.87 4.86 18.49
CA LEU A 264 -9.24 3.56 17.92
C LEU A 264 -10.65 3.13 18.35
N ALA A 265 -11.03 3.37 19.61
CA ALA A 265 -12.37 3.04 20.11
C ALA A 265 -13.48 3.81 19.39
N GLN A 266 -13.25 5.09 19.07
CA GLN A 266 -14.20 5.91 18.30
C GLN A 266 -14.33 5.46 16.84
N ARG A 267 -13.27 4.86 16.28
CA ARG A 267 -13.20 4.41 14.88
C ARG A 267 -13.52 2.94 14.70
N ALA A 268 -13.74 2.17 15.79
CA ALA A 268 -14.16 0.79 15.73
C ALA A 268 -15.61 0.68 15.25
N MET A 269 -15.91 -0.37 14.49
CA MET A 269 -17.22 -0.57 13.88
C MET A 269 -18.13 -1.41 14.80
N PRO A 270 -19.45 -1.19 14.83
CA PRO A 270 -20.37 -2.19 15.37
C PRO A 270 -20.16 -3.53 14.67
N ILE A 271 -20.20 -4.65 15.41
CA ILE A 271 -19.87 -5.99 14.86
C ILE A 271 -20.74 -6.36 13.65
N PHE A 272 -22.02 -6.05 13.66
CA PHE A 272 -22.92 -6.33 12.53
C PHE A 272 -22.53 -5.54 11.27
N LYS A 273 -21.97 -4.34 11.42
CA LYS A 273 -21.50 -3.51 10.31
C LYS A 273 -20.25 -4.10 9.65
N THR A 274 -19.43 -4.87 10.38
CA THR A 274 -18.24 -5.52 9.82
C THR A 274 -18.58 -6.58 8.76
N VAL A 275 -19.79 -7.11 8.77
CA VAL A 275 -20.28 -8.14 7.83
C VAL A 275 -21.36 -7.62 6.87
N SER A 276 -21.91 -6.42 7.09
CA SER A 276 -23.03 -5.87 6.33
C SER A 276 -22.57 -5.10 5.09
N ASP A 277 -23.35 -5.23 4.01
CA ASP A 277 -23.23 -4.40 2.79
C ASP A 277 -24.06 -3.11 2.87
N PHE A 278 -25.02 -3.08 3.80
CA PHE A 278 -25.96 -2.00 3.92
C PHE A 278 -25.43 -0.92 4.87
N ASN A 279 -25.64 0.32 4.51
CA ASN A 279 -25.37 1.43 5.41
C ASN A 279 -26.50 1.52 6.45
N LEU A 280 -26.55 0.53 7.35
CA LEU A 280 -27.50 0.47 8.47
C LEU A 280 -27.09 1.38 9.63
N SER A 281 -26.09 2.23 9.42
CA SER A 281 -25.51 3.06 10.46
C SER A 281 -26.45 4.22 10.81
N THR A 282 -26.82 4.30 12.07
CA THR A 282 -27.31 5.52 12.70
C THR A 282 -26.20 6.53 12.98
N SER A 283 -24.92 6.17 12.78
CA SER A 283 -23.79 7.07 12.90
C SER A 283 -23.62 7.84 11.59
N ASN A 284 -23.71 9.16 11.66
CA ASN A 284 -23.44 10.08 10.55
C ASN A 284 -21.93 10.20 10.24
N ASP A 285 -21.08 9.25 10.67
CA ASP A 285 -19.66 9.29 10.36
C ASP A 285 -19.42 8.74 8.93
N PRO A 286 -19.14 9.62 7.94
CA PRO A 286 -18.94 9.23 6.56
C PRO A 286 -17.63 8.44 6.35
N TRP A 287 -16.76 8.42 7.35
CA TRP A 287 -15.45 7.78 7.28
C TRP A 287 -15.49 6.27 7.53
N ILE A 288 -16.53 5.76 8.19
CA ILE A 288 -16.62 4.34 8.50
C ILE A 288 -17.07 3.55 7.26
N PRO A 289 -16.23 2.64 6.71
CA PRO A 289 -16.54 1.88 5.50
C PRO A 289 -17.66 0.86 5.75
N ASN A 290 -18.19 0.27 4.66
CA ASN A 290 -18.99 -0.95 4.73
C ASN A 290 -18.12 -2.14 5.14
N GLY A 291 -18.78 -3.23 5.59
CA GLY A 291 -18.12 -4.47 5.98
C GLY A 291 -17.57 -5.28 4.80
N ILE A 292 -17.33 -6.58 5.05
CA ILE A 292 -16.74 -7.49 4.05
C ILE A 292 -17.76 -8.05 3.04
N GLY A 293 -19.05 -7.83 3.27
CA GLY A 293 -20.14 -8.39 2.46
C GLY A 293 -20.68 -9.70 2.98
N LEU A 294 -21.91 -10.05 2.58
CA LEU A 294 -22.65 -11.21 3.12
C LEU A 294 -22.12 -12.57 2.66
N ALA A 295 -21.45 -12.62 1.51
CA ALA A 295 -21.00 -13.88 0.92
C ALA A 295 -19.99 -14.64 1.79
N ILE A 296 -19.05 -13.91 2.41
CA ILE A 296 -18.01 -14.50 3.27
C ILE A 296 -18.59 -15.07 4.57
N PRO A 297 -19.39 -14.33 5.36
CA PRO A 297 -20.06 -14.88 6.55
C PRO A 297 -20.91 -16.12 6.26
N ILE A 298 -21.64 -16.12 5.16
CA ILE A 298 -22.45 -17.28 4.74
C ILE A 298 -21.55 -18.48 4.42
N ALA A 299 -20.43 -18.27 3.74
CA ALA A 299 -19.47 -19.35 3.47
C ALA A 299 -18.85 -19.91 4.76
N VAL A 300 -18.53 -19.05 5.74
CA VAL A 300 -18.05 -19.46 7.07
C VAL A 300 -19.16 -20.23 7.83
N SER A 301 -20.42 -19.79 7.73
CA SER A 301 -21.57 -20.52 8.31
C SER A 301 -21.74 -21.91 7.69
N ALA A 302 -21.49 -22.05 6.38
CA ALA A 302 -21.49 -23.36 5.72
C ALA A 302 -20.38 -24.27 6.27
N LEU A 303 -19.19 -23.74 6.56
CA LEU A 303 -18.13 -24.50 7.24
C LEU A 303 -18.57 -24.97 8.62
N ILE A 304 -19.14 -24.08 9.43
CA ILE A 304 -19.66 -24.43 10.78
C ILE A 304 -20.72 -25.53 10.68
N TYR A 305 -21.65 -25.42 9.72
CA TYR A 305 -22.64 -26.47 9.46
C TYR A 305 -22.00 -27.83 9.15
N LEU A 306 -20.95 -27.87 8.31
CA LEU A 306 -20.22 -29.10 7.99
C LEU A 306 -19.53 -29.70 9.22
N LEU A 307 -18.96 -28.87 10.09
CA LEU A 307 -18.34 -29.29 11.36
C LEU A 307 -19.38 -29.89 12.31
N ILE A 308 -20.55 -29.24 12.49
CA ILE A 308 -21.66 -29.75 13.31
C ILE A 308 -22.14 -31.11 12.77
N LYS A 309 -22.22 -31.29 11.46
CA LYS A 309 -22.56 -32.56 10.80
C LYS A 309 -21.41 -33.57 10.81
N LYS A 310 -20.30 -33.30 11.54
CA LYS A 310 -19.11 -34.15 11.63
C LYS A 310 -18.54 -34.57 10.26
N ARG A 311 -18.66 -33.69 9.26
CA ARG A 311 -18.07 -33.91 7.95
C ARG A 311 -16.57 -33.58 7.99
N LYS A 312 -15.77 -34.37 7.29
CA LYS A 312 -14.33 -34.12 7.17
C LYS A 312 -14.12 -32.80 6.41
N VAL A 313 -13.54 -31.82 7.06
CA VAL A 313 -13.14 -30.52 6.49
C VAL A 313 -11.63 -30.33 6.67
N SER A 314 -11.07 -29.44 5.85
CA SER A 314 -9.63 -29.13 5.93
C SER A 314 -9.35 -28.27 7.16
N ASP A 315 -8.30 -28.61 7.95
CA ASP A 315 -7.82 -27.78 9.07
C ASP A 315 -7.49 -26.36 8.62
N LYS A 316 -7.05 -26.20 7.35
CA LYS A 316 -6.78 -24.93 6.73
C LYS A 316 -8.04 -24.05 6.57
N ALA A 317 -9.20 -24.68 6.29
CA ALA A 317 -10.47 -23.97 6.24
C ALA A 317 -10.84 -23.44 7.64
N VAL A 318 -10.63 -24.27 8.68
CA VAL A 318 -10.89 -23.89 10.06
C VAL A 318 -9.94 -22.77 10.50
N LEU A 319 -8.63 -22.92 10.26
CA LEU A 319 -7.63 -21.88 10.57
C LEU A 319 -7.96 -20.55 9.90
N CYS A 320 -8.22 -20.56 8.60
CA CYS A 320 -8.59 -19.32 7.89
C CYS A 320 -9.90 -18.72 8.41
N ALA A 321 -10.93 -19.53 8.68
CA ALA A 321 -12.19 -19.03 9.26
C ALA A 321 -11.98 -18.41 10.64
N THR A 322 -11.16 -19.04 11.49
CA THR A 322 -10.80 -18.50 12.81
C THR A 322 -10.10 -17.15 12.70
N LEU A 323 -9.10 -17.02 11.80
CA LEU A 323 -8.40 -15.76 11.57
C LEU A 323 -9.32 -14.68 10.99
N ALA A 324 -10.28 -15.05 10.13
CA ALA A 324 -11.29 -14.12 9.64
C ALA A 324 -12.17 -13.59 10.78
N VAL A 325 -12.64 -14.47 11.65
CA VAL A 325 -13.46 -14.09 12.83
C VAL A 325 -12.66 -13.21 13.79
N ILE A 326 -11.40 -13.56 14.09
CA ILE A 326 -10.51 -12.73 14.92
C ILE A 326 -10.39 -11.33 14.31
N SER A 327 -10.18 -11.24 12.98
CA SER A 327 -10.07 -9.96 12.27
C SER A 327 -11.36 -9.13 12.34
N LEU A 328 -12.55 -9.76 12.23
CA LEU A 328 -13.84 -9.09 12.34
C LEU A 328 -14.08 -8.57 13.77
N VAL A 329 -13.79 -9.39 14.78
CA VAL A 329 -13.92 -8.98 16.19
C VAL A 329 -12.94 -7.82 16.48
N ALA A 330 -11.71 -7.91 16.01
CA ALA A 330 -10.72 -6.86 16.19
C ALA A 330 -11.05 -5.57 15.40
N ALA A 331 -11.76 -5.65 14.26
CA ALA A 331 -12.27 -4.46 13.58
C ALA A 331 -13.43 -3.79 14.30
N SER A 332 -14.04 -4.46 15.29
CA SER A 332 -15.28 -4.05 15.92
C SER A 332 -15.10 -3.42 17.30
N THR A 333 -16.19 -2.84 17.80
CA THR A 333 -16.31 -2.29 19.17
C THR A 333 -16.27 -3.35 20.26
N LEU A 334 -16.31 -4.65 19.92
CA LEU A 334 -16.14 -5.75 20.89
C LEU A 334 -14.68 -5.90 21.35
N PHE A 335 -13.74 -5.38 20.59
CA PHE A 335 -12.33 -5.44 20.94
C PHE A 335 -11.97 -4.26 21.87
N PRO A 336 -11.17 -4.46 22.93
CA PRO A 336 -10.93 -3.45 23.96
C PRO A 336 -9.95 -2.34 23.51
N TRP A 337 -10.27 -1.65 22.44
CA TRP A 337 -9.40 -0.63 21.82
C TRP A 337 -9.03 0.51 22.78
N ALA A 338 -9.93 0.90 23.68
CA ALA A 338 -9.65 1.96 24.65
C ALA A 338 -8.46 1.62 25.55
N ALA A 339 -8.37 0.36 26.01
CA ALA A 339 -7.26 -0.10 26.84
C ALA A 339 -5.95 -0.29 26.06
N LEU A 340 -6.02 -0.43 24.74
CA LEU A 340 -4.89 -0.74 23.86
C LEU A 340 -4.46 0.45 22.99
N GLN A 341 -5.03 1.65 23.22
CA GLN A 341 -4.77 2.85 22.43
C GLN A 341 -3.27 3.21 22.39
N SER A 342 -2.57 3.15 23.53
CA SER A 342 -1.15 3.48 23.62
C SER A 342 -0.26 2.55 22.81
N LEU A 343 -0.65 1.26 22.69
CA LEU A 343 0.12 0.25 21.98
C LEU A 343 -0.17 0.26 20.46
N PHE A 344 -1.45 0.40 20.08
CA PHE A 344 -1.90 0.25 18.70
C PHE A 344 -2.38 1.55 18.06
N GLY A 345 -2.24 2.72 18.68
CA GLY A 345 -2.74 4.00 18.16
C GLY A 345 -2.28 4.29 16.72
N LYS A 346 -1.06 3.87 16.36
CA LYS A 346 -0.52 4.03 15.01
C LYS A 346 -1.26 3.21 13.94
N LEU A 347 -2.13 2.26 14.32
CA LEU A 347 -3.04 1.56 13.39
C LEU A 347 -4.05 2.55 12.75
N GLN A 348 -4.35 3.66 13.42
CA GLN A 348 -5.30 4.72 13.04
C GLN A 348 -6.75 4.26 12.96
N PHE A 349 -7.03 3.14 12.26
CA PHE A 349 -8.38 2.66 11.95
C PHE A 349 -8.50 1.15 12.15
N PRO A 350 -9.30 0.67 13.12
CA PRO A 350 -9.56 -0.76 13.32
C PRO A 350 -10.15 -1.47 12.09
N TRP A 351 -10.92 -0.77 11.27
CA TRP A 351 -11.53 -1.35 10.06
C TRP A 351 -10.50 -1.82 9.01
N ARG A 352 -9.23 -1.41 9.08
CA ARG A 352 -8.14 -1.97 8.23
C ARG A 352 -7.99 -3.47 8.39
N LEU A 353 -8.42 -4.02 9.54
CA LEU A 353 -8.45 -5.45 9.78
C LEU A 353 -9.48 -6.19 8.90
N LEU A 354 -10.44 -5.47 8.29
CA LEU A 354 -11.39 -6.05 7.34
C LEU A 354 -10.71 -6.57 6.06
N MET A 355 -9.56 -6.00 5.66
CA MET A 355 -8.74 -6.54 4.59
C MET A 355 -8.36 -8.00 4.86
N PHE A 356 -7.92 -8.30 6.09
CA PHE A 356 -7.53 -9.64 6.51
C PHE A 356 -8.74 -10.55 6.74
N ALA A 357 -9.84 -10.01 7.29
CA ALA A 357 -11.10 -10.72 7.39
C ALA A 357 -11.59 -11.19 6.01
N THR A 358 -11.50 -10.31 5.02
CA THR A 358 -11.85 -10.59 3.63
C THR A 358 -10.94 -11.67 3.04
N PHE A 359 -9.63 -11.54 3.22
CA PHE A 359 -8.65 -12.50 2.72
C PHE A 359 -8.86 -13.89 3.32
N PHE A 360 -8.79 -13.99 4.64
CA PHE A 360 -8.92 -15.26 5.32
C PHE A 360 -10.30 -15.89 5.12
N GLY A 361 -11.37 -15.08 5.11
CA GLY A 361 -12.72 -15.55 4.85
C GLY A 361 -12.90 -16.12 3.44
N ALA A 362 -12.37 -15.47 2.42
CA ALA A 362 -12.39 -15.96 1.05
C ALA A 362 -11.60 -17.27 0.89
N PHE A 363 -10.42 -17.39 1.53
CA PHE A 363 -9.65 -18.63 1.54
C PHE A 363 -10.32 -19.75 2.35
N ALA A 364 -10.98 -19.43 3.46
CA ALA A 364 -11.80 -20.38 4.20
C ALA A 364 -12.92 -20.95 3.33
N ALA A 365 -13.62 -20.11 2.58
CA ALA A 365 -14.66 -20.54 1.62
C ALA A 365 -14.09 -21.46 0.55
N GLY A 366 -12.96 -21.11 -0.03
CA GLY A 366 -12.28 -21.93 -1.04
C GLY A 366 -11.85 -23.30 -0.51
N PHE A 367 -11.22 -23.35 0.67
CA PHE A 367 -10.85 -24.63 1.32
C PHE A 367 -12.09 -25.45 1.72
N THR A 368 -13.17 -24.81 2.20
CA THR A 368 -14.43 -25.46 2.54
C THR A 368 -15.07 -26.12 1.32
N SER A 369 -15.02 -25.46 0.17
CA SER A 369 -15.59 -25.96 -1.08
C SER A 369 -14.99 -27.31 -1.53
N LYS A 370 -13.73 -27.59 -1.17
CA LYS A 370 -13.09 -28.90 -1.42
C LYS A 370 -13.75 -30.06 -0.65
N SER A 371 -14.43 -29.78 0.45
CA SER A 371 -15.14 -30.79 1.23
C SER A 371 -16.47 -31.20 0.60
N ILE A 372 -16.91 -30.49 -0.45
CA ILE A 372 -18.11 -30.79 -1.20
C ILE A 372 -17.79 -31.78 -2.33
N VAL A 373 -17.95 -33.06 -2.07
CA VAL A 373 -17.60 -34.14 -3.01
C VAL A 373 -18.50 -34.15 -4.26
N ASN A 374 -19.78 -33.85 -4.11
CA ASN A 374 -20.72 -33.84 -5.22
C ASN A 374 -20.51 -32.62 -6.12
N LYS A 375 -20.11 -32.85 -7.38
CA LYS A 375 -19.82 -31.78 -8.35
C LYS A 375 -21.00 -30.83 -8.61
N SER A 376 -22.22 -31.34 -8.66
CA SER A 376 -23.42 -30.52 -8.85
C SER A 376 -23.64 -29.59 -7.66
N LYS A 377 -23.57 -30.12 -6.41
CA LYS A 377 -23.67 -29.32 -5.18
C LYS A 377 -22.55 -28.28 -5.08
N LEU A 378 -21.32 -28.64 -5.48
CA LEU A 378 -20.20 -27.71 -5.53
C LEU A 378 -20.47 -26.57 -6.53
N SER A 379 -20.98 -26.88 -7.71
CA SER A 379 -21.31 -25.86 -8.72
C SER A 379 -22.43 -24.93 -8.26
N VAL A 380 -23.47 -25.46 -7.61
CA VAL A 380 -24.56 -24.67 -7.03
C VAL A 380 -24.03 -23.77 -5.91
N PHE A 381 -23.19 -24.30 -5.02
CA PHE A 381 -22.58 -23.53 -3.95
C PHE A 381 -21.69 -22.41 -4.49
N ALA A 382 -20.87 -22.71 -5.50
CA ALA A 382 -20.01 -21.73 -6.16
C ALA A 382 -20.82 -20.62 -6.81
N LEU A 383 -21.87 -20.98 -7.56
CA LEU A 383 -22.75 -20.01 -8.21
C LEU A 383 -23.47 -19.14 -7.18
N PHE A 384 -24.00 -19.74 -6.11
CA PHE A 384 -24.67 -19.00 -5.05
C PHE A 384 -23.76 -17.96 -4.39
N LEU A 385 -22.53 -18.36 -4.01
CA LEU A 385 -21.56 -17.44 -3.41
C LEU A 385 -21.11 -16.35 -4.40
N ALA A 386 -20.94 -16.69 -5.68
CA ALA A 386 -20.57 -15.71 -6.70
C ALA A 386 -21.68 -14.68 -6.91
N VAL A 387 -22.94 -15.11 -7.04
CA VAL A 387 -24.11 -14.22 -7.16
C VAL A 387 -24.22 -13.31 -5.95
N LEU A 388 -24.07 -13.86 -4.75
CA LEU A 388 -24.14 -13.08 -3.51
C LEU A 388 -22.98 -12.08 -3.39
N SER A 389 -21.77 -12.45 -3.82
CA SER A 389 -20.62 -11.54 -3.84
C SER A 389 -20.83 -10.41 -4.84
N VAL A 390 -21.30 -10.71 -6.05
CA VAL A 390 -21.64 -9.71 -7.07
C VAL A 390 -22.76 -8.79 -6.59
N PHE A 391 -23.76 -9.33 -5.91
CA PHE A 391 -24.85 -8.54 -5.30
C PHE A 391 -24.27 -7.57 -4.25
N SER A 392 -23.48 -8.06 -3.30
CA SER A 392 -22.83 -7.25 -2.27
C SER A 392 -21.98 -6.13 -2.89
N TYR A 393 -21.16 -6.47 -3.88
CA TYR A 393 -20.38 -5.51 -4.67
C TYR A 393 -21.27 -4.44 -5.32
N THR A 394 -22.35 -4.85 -5.99
CA THR A 394 -23.24 -3.93 -6.70
C THR A 394 -23.98 -3.00 -5.74
N VAL A 395 -24.44 -3.49 -4.60
CA VAL A 395 -25.06 -2.67 -3.55
C VAL A 395 -24.07 -1.62 -3.04
N THR A 396 -22.84 -2.03 -2.78
CA THR A 396 -21.77 -1.12 -2.30
C THR A 396 -21.36 -0.09 -3.34
N ALA A 397 -21.22 -0.50 -4.61
CA ALA A 397 -20.76 0.36 -5.70
C ALA A 397 -21.84 1.33 -6.21
N SER A 398 -23.12 0.93 -6.18
CA SER A 398 -24.22 1.63 -6.87
C SER A 398 -24.38 3.11 -6.50
N PRO A 399 -24.24 3.57 -5.23
CA PRO A 399 -24.35 4.98 -4.90
C PRO A 399 -23.28 5.82 -5.59
N LYS A 400 -22.05 5.31 -5.64
CA LYS A 400 -20.90 5.98 -6.27
C LYS A 400 -20.97 5.93 -7.79
N LEU A 401 -21.40 4.80 -8.36
CA LEU A 401 -21.63 4.69 -9.81
C LEU A 401 -22.70 5.69 -10.29
N LYS A 402 -23.77 5.92 -9.54
CA LYS A 402 -24.75 6.97 -9.84
C LYS A 402 -24.12 8.36 -9.89
N ILE A 403 -23.22 8.67 -8.94
CA ILE A 403 -22.48 9.94 -8.93
C ILE A 403 -21.57 10.03 -10.16
N MET A 404 -20.82 8.96 -10.48
CA MET A 404 -19.94 8.90 -11.66
C MET A 404 -20.72 9.16 -12.96
N ILE A 405 -21.87 8.50 -13.14
CA ILE A 405 -22.74 8.69 -14.31
C ILE A 405 -23.27 10.14 -14.38
N ASN A 406 -23.66 10.72 -13.24
CA ASN A 406 -24.16 12.08 -13.19
C ASN A 406 -23.05 13.12 -13.49
N ASN A 407 -21.85 12.88 -12.99
CA ASN A 407 -20.68 13.73 -13.26
C ASN A 407 -20.32 13.72 -14.75
N GLU A 408 -20.35 12.55 -15.38
CA GLU A 408 -20.08 12.43 -16.82
C GLU A 408 -21.13 13.19 -17.65
N LYS A 409 -22.42 13.02 -17.32
CA LYS A 409 -23.52 13.74 -18.00
C LYS A 409 -23.44 15.26 -17.86
N LYS A 410 -22.92 15.77 -16.75
CA LYS A 410 -22.81 17.20 -16.48
C LYS A 410 -21.49 17.80 -16.94
N HIS A 411 -20.59 17.01 -17.51
CA HIS A 411 -19.21 17.42 -17.84
C HIS A 411 -18.51 18.15 -16.68
N VAL A 412 -18.70 17.66 -15.45
CA VAL A 412 -18.11 18.28 -14.26
C VAL A 412 -16.59 18.24 -14.39
N VAL A 413 -15.98 19.42 -14.54
CA VAL A 413 -14.54 19.58 -14.41
C VAL A 413 -14.23 19.40 -12.94
N LEU A 414 -13.55 18.31 -12.59
CA LEU A 414 -13.04 18.13 -11.23
C LEU A 414 -11.99 19.21 -10.98
N GLU A 415 -12.17 19.99 -9.89
CA GLU A 415 -11.26 21.09 -9.54
C GLU A 415 -9.79 20.67 -9.65
N GLU A 416 -9.00 21.44 -10.37
CA GLU A 416 -7.58 21.16 -10.65
C GLU A 416 -6.64 21.33 -9.44
N ASN A 417 -7.16 21.72 -8.26
CA ASN A 417 -6.37 21.98 -7.05
C ASN A 417 -5.93 20.71 -6.29
N TRP A 418 -5.83 19.57 -6.99
CA TRP A 418 -5.40 18.30 -6.40
C TRP A 418 -3.87 18.20 -6.23
N HIS A 419 -3.08 19.04 -6.90
CA HIS A 419 -1.62 19.05 -6.77
C HIS A 419 -1.14 19.44 -5.35
N ASP A 420 -1.96 20.14 -4.57
CA ASP A 420 -1.70 20.45 -3.16
C ASP A 420 -2.24 19.39 -2.17
N GLY A 421 -2.73 18.27 -2.64
CA GLY A 421 -3.21 17.16 -1.81
C GLY A 421 -2.08 16.53 -0.99
N LEU A 422 -1.94 16.93 0.27
CA LEU A 422 -0.85 16.53 1.18
C LEU A 422 -1.22 15.37 2.12
N GLY A 423 -2.48 14.92 2.10
CA GLY A 423 -3.00 14.02 3.12
C GLY A 423 -3.12 14.72 4.47
N GLY A 424 -2.76 14.05 5.55
CA GLY A 424 -2.77 14.59 6.91
C GLY A 424 -1.51 15.40 7.26
N VAL A 425 -0.60 15.65 6.32
CA VAL A 425 0.69 16.34 6.50
C VAL A 425 1.60 15.71 7.58
N GLU A 426 1.45 14.41 7.79
CA GLU A 426 2.10 13.64 8.86
C GLU A 426 3.63 13.66 8.77
N TYR A 427 4.17 13.74 7.55
CA TYR A 427 5.61 13.65 7.29
C TYR A 427 6.31 15.00 7.26
N LEU A 428 5.64 16.08 7.63
CA LEU A 428 6.29 17.37 7.85
C LEU A 428 6.99 17.41 9.20
N PRO A 429 8.13 18.14 9.32
CA PRO A 429 8.72 18.44 10.61
C PRO A 429 7.70 19.12 11.55
N SER A 430 7.74 18.78 12.84
CA SER A 430 6.85 19.35 13.84
C SER A 430 6.93 20.88 13.86
N GLY A 431 5.77 21.53 13.99
CA GLY A 431 5.68 22.98 13.98
C GLY A 431 5.79 23.66 12.61
N THR A 432 5.89 22.90 11.51
CA THR A 432 5.91 23.46 10.15
C THR A 432 4.61 24.21 9.83
N PRO A 433 4.67 25.52 9.51
CA PRO A 433 3.50 26.33 9.15
C PRO A 433 3.12 26.16 7.67
N TRP A 434 2.81 24.94 7.27
CA TRP A 434 2.59 24.57 5.85
C TRP A 434 1.49 25.40 5.17
N GLY A 435 0.44 25.76 5.89
CA GLY A 435 -0.61 26.62 5.33
C GLY A 435 -0.11 28.04 5.00
N THR A 436 0.86 28.56 5.76
CA THR A 436 1.54 29.82 5.45
C THR A 436 2.50 29.66 4.27
N MET A 437 3.21 28.55 4.19
CA MET A 437 4.10 28.23 3.07
C MET A 437 3.34 28.19 1.74
N ILE A 438 2.17 27.52 1.70
CA ILE A 438 1.31 27.47 0.51
C ILE A 438 0.86 28.89 0.09
N LYS A 439 0.49 29.74 1.05
CA LYS A 439 0.01 31.11 0.76
C LYS A 439 1.12 32.06 0.29
N ASN A 440 2.30 31.96 0.88
CA ASN A 440 3.37 32.94 0.67
C ASN A 440 4.25 32.61 -0.56
N GLY A 441 4.21 31.39 -1.06
CA GLY A 441 5.05 30.96 -2.19
C GLY A 441 6.55 30.97 -1.85
N ASN A 442 7.37 31.11 -2.88
CA ASN A 442 8.83 31.06 -2.79
C ASN A 442 9.42 32.34 -2.19
N VAL A 443 9.27 32.54 -0.88
CA VAL A 443 9.81 33.71 -0.17
C VAL A 443 11.03 33.32 0.64
N VAL A 444 12.17 33.96 0.38
CA VAL A 444 13.36 33.90 1.22
C VAL A 444 13.36 35.07 2.19
N SER A 445 13.88 34.86 3.39
CA SER A 445 14.05 35.91 4.40
C SER A 445 15.36 35.76 5.16
N THR A 446 15.79 36.82 5.83
CA THR A 446 17.02 36.86 6.63
C THR A 446 16.83 37.66 7.93
N ASN A 447 17.60 37.31 8.94
CA ASN A 447 17.72 38.10 10.17
C ASN A 447 18.62 39.33 9.98
N ASP A 448 19.48 39.35 8.96
CA ASP A 448 20.44 40.44 8.72
C ASP A 448 19.82 41.58 7.90
N LYS A 449 19.88 42.80 8.44
CA LYS A 449 19.36 44.01 7.80
C LYS A 449 20.23 44.47 6.63
N ASN A 450 21.54 44.15 6.64
CA ASN A 450 22.52 44.63 5.64
C ASN A 450 22.26 44.01 4.28
N ILE A 451 21.90 42.71 4.25
CA ILE A 451 21.68 41.95 3.01
C ILE A 451 20.22 41.84 2.61
N ARG A 452 19.28 42.23 3.51
CA ARG A 452 17.84 42.02 3.32
C ARG A 452 17.27 42.68 2.05
N SER A 453 17.75 43.88 1.71
CA SER A 453 17.22 44.65 0.58
C SER A 453 17.64 44.10 -0.79
N SER A 454 18.72 43.33 -0.84
CA SER A 454 19.26 42.72 -2.06
C SER A 454 18.92 41.22 -2.17
N LEU A 455 18.24 40.68 -1.19
CA LEU A 455 17.95 39.23 -1.11
C LEU A 455 17.01 38.79 -2.22
N ALA A 456 17.41 37.80 -2.99
CA ALA A 456 16.65 37.17 -4.04
C ALA A 456 16.69 35.64 -3.93
N VAL A 457 15.70 34.97 -4.46
CA VAL A 457 15.69 33.50 -4.57
C VAL A 457 15.17 33.11 -5.96
N GLU A 458 15.91 32.20 -6.56
CA GLU A 458 15.50 31.52 -7.80
C GLU A 458 15.37 30.03 -7.52
N LYS A 459 14.38 29.40 -8.12
CA LYS A 459 14.15 28.00 -7.98
C LYS A 459 14.00 27.35 -9.34
N ASP A 460 14.86 26.39 -9.62
CA ASP A 460 14.80 25.53 -10.80
C ASP A 460 14.60 24.08 -10.32
N PHE A 461 13.36 23.67 -10.28
CA PHE A 461 12.85 22.37 -9.85
C PHE A 461 13.47 21.85 -8.53
N ASP A 462 14.61 21.13 -8.59
CA ASP A 462 15.30 20.56 -7.41
C ASP A 462 16.45 21.42 -6.88
N VAL A 463 16.71 22.56 -7.53
CA VAL A 463 17.77 23.50 -7.16
C VAL A 463 17.15 24.78 -6.65
N THR A 464 17.61 25.24 -5.50
CA THR A 464 17.27 26.56 -4.96
C THR A 464 18.52 27.39 -4.85
N VAL A 465 18.52 28.56 -5.46
CA VAL A 465 19.63 29.53 -5.41
C VAL A 465 19.14 30.78 -4.70
N ALA A 466 19.73 31.09 -3.56
CA ALA A 466 19.51 32.35 -2.85
C ALA A 466 20.71 33.25 -3.03
N SER A 467 20.49 34.51 -3.38
CA SER A 467 21.56 35.48 -3.59
C SER A 467 21.30 36.77 -2.84
N TYR A 468 22.41 37.46 -2.48
CA TYR A 468 22.36 38.77 -1.84
C TYR A 468 23.65 39.53 -2.13
N ARG A 469 23.62 40.85 -1.94
CA ARG A 469 24.78 41.74 -2.07
C ARG A 469 25.19 42.29 -0.71
N GLY A 470 26.50 42.49 -0.55
CA GLY A 470 27.13 42.98 0.67
C GLY A 470 27.58 41.84 1.58
N ARG A 471 28.34 42.21 2.62
CA ARG A 471 28.86 41.23 3.59
C ARG A 471 27.84 40.90 4.65
N ALA A 472 27.54 39.62 4.77
CA ALA A 472 26.63 39.10 5.82
C ALA A 472 27.29 39.23 7.21
N ALA A 473 26.49 39.63 8.21
CA ALA A 473 26.95 39.64 9.61
C ALA A 473 27.30 38.20 10.05
N ASP A 474 28.15 38.06 11.07
CA ASP A 474 28.66 36.75 11.51
C ASP A 474 27.56 35.74 11.90
N GLU A 475 26.45 36.22 12.43
CA GLU A 475 25.31 35.38 12.79
C GLU A 475 24.16 35.42 11.76
N ALA A 476 24.46 35.85 10.52
CA ALA A 476 23.46 35.95 9.46
C ALA A 476 23.04 34.58 8.96
N TYR A 477 21.74 34.45 8.72
CA TYR A 477 21.18 33.27 8.05
C TYR A 477 20.13 33.63 7.01
N LEU A 478 19.94 32.70 6.07
CA LEU A 478 18.85 32.74 5.10
C LEU A 478 17.81 31.66 5.46
N LYS A 479 16.56 32.06 5.64
CA LYS A 479 15.42 31.16 5.74
C LYS A 479 14.92 30.89 4.33
N LEU A 480 15.13 29.68 3.84
CA LEU A 480 14.87 29.28 2.46
C LEU A 480 13.44 28.72 2.28
N PRO A 481 12.86 28.86 1.08
CA PRO A 481 11.56 28.27 0.73
C PRO A 481 11.65 26.75 0.50
N LEU A 482 12.13 26.02 1.48
CA LEU A 482 12.32 24.58 1.48
C LEU A 482 11.87 23.97 2.81
N VAL A 483 11.21 22.82 2.77
CA VAL A 483 10.96 22.01 3.97
C VAL A 483 12.21 21.19 4.28
N MET A 484 12.66 21.26 5.53
CA MET A 484 13.88 20.58 5.96
C MET A 484 13.68 19.08 6.10
N TYR A 485 14.52 18.33 5.40
CA TYR A 485 14.73 16.89 5.54
C TYR A 485 16.22 16.59 5.51
N LYS A 486 16.65 15.53 6.18
CA LYS A 486 18.05 15.11 6.15
C LYS A 486 18.46 14.65 4.74
N GLY A 487 19.50 15.28 4.19
CA GLY A 487 19.98 15.00 2.84
C GLY A 487 20.07 16.23 1.95
N TYR A 488 19.76 17.42 2.48
CA TYR A 488 20.09 18.68 1.80
C TYR A 488 21.57 19.02 1.99
N GLU A 489 22.17 19.57 0.93
CA GLU A 489 23.49 20.21 0.94
C GLU A 489 23.39 21.61 0.37
N ALA A 490 24.23 22.51 0.89
CA ALA A 490 24.35 23.88 0.41
C ALA A 490 25.81 24.24 0.21
N HIS A 491 26.07 25.00 -0.86
CA HIS A 491 27.40 25.51 -1.22
C HIS A 491 27.29 26.99 -1.58
N ASP A 492 28.33 27.74 -1.25
CA ASP A 492 28.48 29.15 -1.70
C ASP A 492 28.96 29.23 -3.15
N GLN A 493 29.21 30.45 -3.65
CA GLN A 493 29.71 30.72 -5.01
C GLN A 493 31.12 30.15 -5.29
N ASN A 494 31.89 29.82 -4.23
CA ASN A 494 33.24 29.26 -4.33
C ASN A 494 33.22 27.72 -4.25
N GLY A 495 32.03 27.14 -4.03
CA GLY A 495 31.85 25.71 -3.79
C GLY A 495 32.09 25.28 -2.34
N GLU A 496 32.30 26.21 -1.42
CA GLU A 496 32.47 25.90 0.00
C GLU A 496 31.15 25.50 0.65
N PRO A 497 31.14 24.48 1.56
CA PRO A 497 29.94 24.00 2.18
C PRO A 497 29.35 25.03 3.15
N VAL A 498 28.03 25.26 3.03
CA VAL A 498 27.26 26.14 3.91
C VAL A 498 26.44 25.29 4.88
N ALA A 499 26.60 25.58 6.17
CA ALA A 499 25.89 24.83 7.22
C ALA A 499 24.37 25.04 7.12
N LEU A 500 23.61 23.94 7.22
CA LEU A 500 22.15 23.95 7.22
C LEU A 500 21.61 23.53 8.58
N THR A 501 20.54 24.22 9.04
CA THR A 501 19.77 23.83 10.22
C THR A 501 18.26 23.90 9.94
N CYS A 502 17.46 23.45 10.90
CA CYS A 502 16.01 23.47 10.83
C CYS A 502 15.41 24.46 11.82
N GLU A 503 14.59 25.40 11.34
CA GLU A 503 13.77 26.23 12.21
C GLU A 503 12.31 26.13 11.77
N ARG A 504 11.47 25.55 12.62
CA ARG A 504 10.02 25.36 12.36
C ARG A 504 9.75 24.75 10.99
N GLY A 505 10.56 23.73 10.61
CA GLY A 505 10.42 23.03 9.33
C GLY A 505 11.05 23.72 8.12
N TYR A 506 11.56 24.93 8.23
CA TYR A 506 12.31 25.60 7.15
C TYR A 506 13.77 25.16 7.13
N VAL A 507 14.35 25.15 5.93
CA VAL A 507 15.79 25.09 5.77
C VAL A 507 16.40 26.45 6.08
N ILE A 508 17.34 26.49 7.01
CA ILE A 508 18.10 27.68 7.40
C ILE A 508 19.54 27.50 6.94
N ALA A 509 20.03 28.38 6.06
CA ALA A 509 21.42 28.39 5.60
C ALA A 509 22.20 29.47 6.36
N HIS A 510 23.27 29.09 7.06
CA HIS A 510 24.11 29.99 7.83
C HIS A 510 25.16 30.64 6.93
N VAL A 511 25.03 31.94 6.68
CA VAL A 511 25.84 32.69 5.68
C VAL A 511 26.78 33.69 6.31
N GLY A 512 27.03 33.60 7.63
CA GLY A 512 27.87 34.51 8.36
C GLY A 512 29.23 34.75 7.72
N GLY A 513 29.61 36.04 7.51
CA GLY A 513 30.88 36.45 6.96
C GLY A 513 31.02 36.33 5.43
N ILE A 514 30.05 35.69 4.72
CA ILE A 514 30.09 35.58 3.25
C ILE A 514 29.74 36.93 2.62
N GLU A 515 30.49 37.36 1.64
CA GLU A 515 30.30 38.62 0.88
C GLU A 515 29.71 38.29 -0.51
N ASP A 516 28.70 39.08 -0.93
CA ASP A 516 27.99 38.92 -2.20
C ASP A 516 27.60 37.48 -2.48
N GLY A 517 26.91 36.86 -1.48
CA GLY A 517 26.68 35.42 -1.44
C GLY A 517 25.73 34.93 -2.49
N VAL A 518 26.08 33.82 -3.14
CA VAL A 518 25.21 32.99 -4.00
C VAL A 518 25.17 31.59 -3.40
N ILE A 519 24.11 31.25 -2.71
CA ILE A 519 23.97 30.01 -1.97
C ILE A 519 23.09 29.03 -2.77
N THR A 520 23.72 27.96 -3.25
CA THR A 520 23.02 26.89 -4.00
C THR A 520 22.68 25.74 -3.07
N VAL A 521 21.40 25.38 -3.00
CA VAL A 521 20.89 24.31 -2.14
C VAL A 521 20.22 23.23 -2.97
N ARG A 522 20.57 21.97 -2.71
CA ARG A 522 20.02 20.79 -3.37
C ARG A 522 19.78 19.67 -2.39
N TYR A 523 18.78 18.82 -2.68
CA TYR A 523 18.62 17.55 -1.98
C TYR A 523 19.43 16.46 -2.70
N VAL A 524 20.56 16.07 -2.12
CA VAL A 524 21.46 15.06 -2.68
C VAL A 524 21.21 13.65 -2.12
N GLY A 525 20.46 13.59 -1.03
CA GLY A 525 20.21 12.35 -0.28
C GLY A 525 21.30 12.05 0.75
N THR A 526 21.26 10.87 1.34
CA THR A 526 22.22 10.44 2.38
C THR A 526 22.99 9.20 1.94
N ALA A 527 24.12 8.92 2.60
CA ALA A 527 24.88 7.69 2.37
C ALA A 527 24.01 6.42 2.64
N ILE A 528 23.09 6.49 3.64
CA ILE A 528 22.15 5.40 3.94
C ILE A 528 21.20 5.20 2.76
N GLN A 529 20.66 6.27 2.18
CA GLN A 529 19.79 6.17 1.01
C GLN A 529 20.51 5.52 -0.18
N THR A 530 21.74 5.90 -0.42
CA THR A 530 22.55 5.35 -1.53
C THR A 530 22.89 3.88 -1.28
N ALA A 531 23.45 3.55 -0.12
CA ALA A 531 23.82 2.19 0.23
C ALA A 531 22.61 1.23 0.21
N SER A 532 21.48 1.65 0.75
CA SER A 532 20.27 0.83 0.79
C SER A 532 19.66 0.59 -0.60
N LYS A 533 19.71 1.58 -1.51
CA LYS A 533 19.33 1.39 -2.92
C LYS A 533 20.22 0.35 -3.62
N ILE A 534 21.52 0.39 -3.38
CA ILE A 534 22.48 -0.60 -3.93
C ILE A 534 22.17 -2.00 -3.42
N VAL A 535 21.94 -2.17 -2.11
CA VAL A 535 21.60 -3.47 -1.50
C VAL A 535 20.31 -4.03 -2.11
N SER A 536 19.27 -3.22 -2.25
CA SER A 536 18.00 -3.65 -2.82
C SER A 536 18.13 -4.03 -4.31
N LEU A 537 18.87 -3.24 -5.09
CA LEU A 537 19.11 -3.51 -6.50
C LEU A 537 19.88 -4.81 -6.70
N LEU A 538 20.97 -5.02 -5.95
CA LEU A 538 21.75 -6.27 -6.01
C LEU A 538 20.89 -7.46 -5.61
N THR A 539 20.06 -7.34 -4.57
CA THR A 539 19.14 -8.39 -4.15
C THR A 539 18.12 -8.72 -5.25
N ALA A 540 17.55 -7.71 -5.90
CA ALA A 540 16.63 -7.92 -7.02
C ALA A 540 17.31 -8.63 -8.19
N ILE A 541 18.54 -8.22 -8.56
CA ILE A 541 19.34 -8.87 -9.62
C ILE A 541 19.61 -10.34 -9.27
N ILE A 542 20.00 -10.65 -8.03
CA ILE A 542 20.23 -12.04 -7.57
C ILE A 542 18.94 -12.87 -7.68
N ILE A 543 17.80 -12.33 -7.30
CA ILE A 543 16.50 -13.03 -7.40
C ILE A 543 16.15 -13.28 -8.88
N ILE A 544 16.32 -12.30 -9.75
CA ILE A 544 16.07 -12.46 -11.19
C ILE A 544 17.01 -13.52 -11.78
N ALA A 545 18.32 -13.44 -11.47
CA ALA A 545 19.30 -14.43 -11.90
C ALA A 545 18.95 -15.85 -11.42
N TYR A 546 18.50 -15.99 -10.17
CA TYR A 546 18.02 -17.27 -9.65
C TYR A 546 16.86 -17.84 -10.48
N PHE A 547 15.87 -17.05 -10.85
CA PHE A 547 14.76 -17.52 -11.68
C PHE A 547 15.20 -17.90 -13.10
N ILE A 548 16.09 -17.12 -13.70
CA ILE A 548 16.67 -17.41 -15.02
C ILE A 548 17.44 -18.73 -14.98
N LEU A 549 18.39 -18.87 -14.04
CA LEU A 549 19.22 -20.07 -13.88
C LEU A 549 18.38 -21.31 -13.57
N ARG A 550 17.35 -21.18 -12.73
CA ARG A 550 16.44 -22.29 -12.44
C ARG A 550 15.71 -22.78 -13.68
N LYS A 551 15.41 -21.89 -14.65
CA LYS A 551 14.76 -22.24 -15.92
C LYS A 551 15.76 -22.80 -16.95
N THR A 552 16.94 -22.18 -17.08
CA THR A 552 17.91 -22.49 -18.14
C THR A 552 18.91 -23.59 -17.76
N ALA A 553 19.26 -23.70 -16.48
CA ALA A 553 20.21 -24.68 -15.95
C ALA A 553 19.61 -25.54 -14.83
N PRO A 554 18.50 -26.26 -15.02
CA PRO A 554 17.80 -26.98 -13.95
C PRO A 554 18.66 -28.08 -13.30
N LYS A 555 19.73 -28.55 -13.96
CA LYS A 555 20.68 -29.54 -13.41
C LYS A 555 21.45 -29.00 -12.20
N LEU A 556 21.72 -27.68 -12.13
CA LEU A 556 22.39 -27.06 -10.99
C LEU A 556 21.55 -27.13 -9.69
N PHE A 557 20.23 -27.23 -9.83
CA PHE A 557 19.28 -27.24 -8.72
C PHE A 557 18.72 -28.63 -8.37
N ARG A 558 19.04 -29.67 -9.17
CA ARG A 558 18.57 -31.06 -8.89
C ARG A 558 19.12 -31.66 -7.60
N ARG A 559 20.25 -31.19 -7.08
CA ARG A 559 20.85 -31.68 -5.81
C ARG A 559 20.08 -31.26 -4.57
N TYR A 560 19.09 -30.35 -4.67
CA TYR A 560 18.31 -29.85 -3.53
C TYR A 560 16.92 -30.47 -3.39
N ASN A 561 16.52 -31.36 -4.31
CA ASN A 561 15.29 -32.14 -4.16
C ASN A 561 15.65 -33.53 -3.64
N PRO A 562 15.33 -33.87 -2.37
CA PRO A 562 15.42 -35.26 -1.93
C PRO A 562 14.46 -36.10 -2.79
N PRO A 563 14.81 -37.39 -3.06
CA PRO A 563 13.92 -38.28 -3.80
C PRO A 563 12.57 -38.34 -3.08
N LYS A 564 11.48 -38.37 -3.85
CA LYS A 564 10.16 -38.72 -3.34
C LYS A 564 10.30 -40.10 -2.69
N GLU A 565 10.07 -40.22 -1.41
CA GLU A 565 9.76 -41.52 -0.81
C GLU A 565 8.45 -41.97 -1.46
N ASP A 566 8.57 -43.02 -2.29
CA ASP A 566 7.41 -43.75 -2.79
C ASP A 566 6.75 -44.38 -1.56
N THR A 567 5.70 -43.77 -1.10
CA THR A 567 4.79 -44.36 -0.13
C THR A 567 4.00 -45.44 -0.84
N VAL A 568 4.41 -46.70 -0.54
CA VAL A 568 3.62 -47.92 -0.73
C VAL A 568 2.29 -47.83 0.03
#